data_20fe226794ac03ca07edbab9dc70d255
#
_entry.id   20fe226794ac03ca07edbab9dc70d255
#
_cell.length_a   1.000
_cell.length_b   1.000
_cell.length_c   1.000
_cell.angle_alpha   90.00
_cell.angle_beta   90.00
_cell.angle_gamma   90.00
#
_symmetry.space_group_name_H-M   'P 1'
#
loop_
_entity.id
_entity.type
_entity.pdbx_description
1 polymer ?
#
loop_
_entity_poly.entity_id
_entity_poly.type
_entity_poly.pdbx_seq_one_letter_code
_entity_poly.pdbx_strand_id
1 'polypeptide(L)'
;LHRRRHSFPTRRSSDLAGNGDFGLAKLLQTGAVKKIICSFPRQADSYIFDALYRAGRIELEVVPQGNLACRIQAAGMGLGAIYTPTGYGTLLAEGKETREIDGKDYVLEYPIRADVALIKAHKGDRWGNLVYNKSARNFGPIMAMAADLTIAQVNEVVELGELDPEVIVTPGIFVQHVIAIDSNDNNTAQTT
;
A
#
# COMPACT_ATOMS: atom_id res chain seq x y z
N LEU A 1 6.66 -17.26 19.46
CA LEU A 1 5.48 -16.76 18.72
C LEU A 1 5.59 -15.23 18.64
N HIS A 2 6.19 -14.71 17.57
CA HIS A 2 6.16 -13.27 17.31
C HIS A 2 4.73 -12.90 16.91
N ARG A 3 4.06 -12.10 17.74
CA ARG A 3 2.80 -11.44 17.36
C ARG A 3 3.09 -10.59 16.13
N ARG A 4 2.56 -11.00 14.98
CA ARG A 4 2.58 -10.19 13.76
C ARG A 4 1.89 -8.86 14.08
N ARG A 5 2.63 -7.77 14.02
CA ARG A 5 2.04 -6.43 14.14
C ARG A 5 1.37 -6.12 12.81
N HIS A 6 0.05 -5.94 12.83
CA HIS A 6 -0.69 -5.54 11.65
C HIS A 6 -0.21 -4.15 11.19
N SER A 7 0.41 -4.09 10.01
CA SER A 7 0.75 -2.85 9.35
C SER A 7 0.00 -2.78 8.03
N PHE A 8 -0.66 -1.66 7.78
CA PHE A 8 -1.30 -1.42 6.49
C PHE A 8 -0.36 -0.61 5.62
N PRO A 9 0.20 -1.16 4.52
CA PRO A 9 0.92 -0.34 3.57
C PRO A 9 -0.08 0.58 2.88
N THR A 10 0.08 1.89 3.08
CA THR A 10 -0.82 2.87 2.51
C THR A 10 -0.35 3.29 1.12
N ARG A 11 -1.31 3.38 0.21
CA ARG A 11 -1.14 3.75 -1.18
C ARG A 11 -0.80 5.23 -1.32
N ARG A 12 0.00 5.60 -2.35
CA ARG A 12 0.16 6.98 -2.79
C ARG A 12 -1.14 7.48 -3.41
N SER A 13 -2.00 8.05 -2.61
CA SER A 13 -3.09 8.90 -3.04
C SER A 13 -3.06 10.13 -2.16
N SER A 14 -3.83 11.12 -2.49
CA SER A 14 -4.07 12.28 -1.65
C SER A 14 -4.57 11.94 -0.24
N ASP A 15 -4.84 10.67 0.06
CA ASP A 15 -5.49 10.19 1.27
C ASP A 15 -4.59 9.34 2.18
N LEU A 16 -3.27 9.48 2.13
CA LEU A 16 -2.33 8.58 2.80
C LEU A 16 -2.46 8.50 4.32
N ALA A 17 -2.86 9.60 4.98
CA ALA A 17 -3.17 9.60 6.41
C ALA A 17 -4.64 9.95 6.67
N GLY A 18 -5.46 9.93 5.61
CA GLY A 18 -6.83 10.39 5.62
C GLY A 18 -6.92 11.91 5.62
N ASN A 19 -7.79 12.45 4.77
CA ASN A 19 -8.16 13.85 4.76
C ASN A 19 -9.53 14.00 5.43
N GLY A 20 -9.72 15.10 6.14
CA GLY A 20 -10.98 15.36 6.80
C GLY A 20 -11.36 14.22 7.76
N ASP A 21 -12.59 13.73 7.65
CA ASP A 21 -13.20 12.69 8.49
C ASP A 21 -13.67 11.47 7.68
N PHE A 22 -13.20 11.27 6.46
CA PHE A 22 -13.62 10.16 5.59
C PHE A 22 -12.45 9.22 5.23
N GLY A 23 -12.77 8.09 4.59
CA GLY A 23 -11.78 7.10 4.16
C GLY A 23 -10.92 6.58 5.31
N LEU A 24 -9.60 6.63 5.17
CA LEU A 24 -8.66 6.17 6.19
C LEU A 24 -8.80 6.93 7.51
N ALA A 25 -9.21 8.20 7.49
CA ALA A 25 -9.42 8.99 8.70
C ALA A 25 -10.50 8.37 9.62
N LYS A 26 -11.58 7.82 9.05
CA LYS A 26 -12.60 7.07 9.83
C LYS A 26 -12.00 5.84 10.52
N LEU A 27 -11.11 5.11 9.83
CA LEU A 27 -10.42 3.97 10.42
C LEU A 27 -9.49 4.40 11.57
N LEU A 28 -8.80 5.53 11.42
CA LEU A 28 -7.96 6.09 12.50
C LEU A 28 -8.78 6.45 13.74
N GLN A 29 -9.98 7.01 13.56
CA GLN A 29 -10.88 7.38 14.65
C GLN A 29 -11.35 6.18 15.48
N THR A 30 -11.43 4.98 14.91
CA THR A 30 -11.80 3.76 15.65
C THR A 30 -10.77 3.36 16.70
N GLY A 31 -9.55 3.88 16.63
CA GLY A 31 -8.42 3.47 17.48
C GLY A 31 -7.86 2.08 17.14
N ALA A 32 -8.32 1.46 16.07
CA ALA A 32 -7.84 0.13 15.63
C ALA A 32 -6.42 0.21 15.02
N VAL A 33 -6.04 1.35 14.45
CA VAL A 33 -4.73 1.55 13.84
C VAL A 33 -3.70 1.87 14.91
N LYS A 34 -2.65 1.04 15.01
CA LYS A 34 -1.56 1.23 15.98
C LYS A 34 -0.29 1.78 15.34
N LYS A 35 -0.07 1.46 14.06
CA LYS A 35 1.11 1.90 13.31
C LYS A 35 0.75 2.22 11.87
N ILE A 36 1.36 3.26 11.34
CA ILE A 36 1.34 3.61 9.92
C ILE A 36 2.75 3.51 9.37
N ILE A 37 2.91 2.83 8.22
CA ILE A 37 4.14 2.81 7.43
C ILE A 37 3.82 3.50 6.10
N CYS A 38 4.41 4.64 5.84
CA CYS A 38 4.14 5.41 4.63
C CYS A 38 5.32 6.29 4.22
N SER A 39 5.26 6.80 3.00
CA SER A 39 6.28 7.73 2.48
C SER A 39 5.95 9.19 2.73
N PHE A 40 4.68 9.51 2.95
CA PHE A 40 4.23 10.89 3.17
C PHE A 40 3.02 10.92 4.12
N PRO A 41 3.23 11.15 5.43
CA PRO A 41 2.19 10.98 6.44
C PRO A 41 1.20 12.16 6.53
N ARG A 42 1.56 13.36 6.04
CA ARG A 42 0.77 14.58 6.25
C ARG A 42 0.30 15.19 4.95
N GLN A 43 -0.93 15.69 4.99
CA GLN A 43 -1.52 16.56 3.98
C GLN A 43 -2.22 17.73 4.67
N ALA A 44 -2.76 18.68 3.89
CA ALA A 44 -3.35 19.90 4.44
C ALA A 44 -4.41 19.62 5.52
N ASP A 45 -5.26 18.60 5.31
CA ASP A 45 -6.40 18.29 6.18
C ASP A 45 -6.22 17.01 7.01
N SER A 46 -4.99 16.62 7.31
CA SER A 46 -4.69 15.40 8.10
C SER A 46 -4.81 15.61 9.62
N TYR A 47 -5.80 16.39 10.06
CA TYR A 47 -5.93 16.79 11.47
C TYR A 47 -6.20 15.62 12.42
N ILE A 48 -6.92 14.57 11.98
CA ILE A 48 -7.18 13.36 12.79
C ILE A 48 -5.88 12.59 13.02
N PHE A 49 -5.11 12.35 11.96
CA PHE A 49 -3.79 11.72 12.07
C PHE A 49 -2.87 12.54 12.98
N ASP A 50 -2.78 13.85 12.77
CA ASP A 50 -1.92 14.75 13.56
C ASP A 50 -2.27 14.70 15.06
N ALA A 51 -3.56 14.72 15.40
CA ALA A 51 -4.00 14.64 16.79
C ALA A 51 -3.61 13.30 17.44
N LEU A 52 -3.83 12.19 16.76
CA LEU A 52 -3.50 10.85 17.27
C LEU A 52 -1.98 10.64 17.38
N TYR A 53 -1.20 11.12 16.40
CA TYR A 53 0.25 11.04 16.42
C TYR A 53 0.85 11.85 17.57
N ARG A 54 0.42 13.12 17.74
CA ARG A 54 0.88 13.97 18.84
C ARG A 54 0.50 13.43 20.22
N ALA A 55 -0.62 12.73 20.32
CA ALA A 55 -1.05 12.05 21.55
C ALA A 55 -0.32 10.72 21.80
N GLY A 56 0.64 10.32 20.95
CA GLY A 56 1.37 9.06 21.06
C GLY A 56 0.52 7.80 20.86
N ARG A 57 -0.65 7.94 20.24
CA ARG A 57 -1.60 6.83 20.02
C ARG A 57 -1.34 6.03 18.74
N ILE A 58 -0.57 6.59 17.80
CA ILE A 58 -0.17 5.97 16.54
C ILE A 58 1.36 6.04 16.42
N GLU A 59 1.98 4.90 16.16
CA GLU A 59 3.38 4.80 15.75
C GLU A 59 3.49 5.14 14.26
N LEU A 60 4.48 5.95 13.88
CA LEU A 60 4.77 6.30 12.50
C LEU A 60 6.14 5.79 12.09
N GLU A 61 6.19 5.06 10.98
CA GLU A 61 7.43 4.72 10.28
C GLU A 61 7.43 5.40 8.91
N VAL A 62 8.28 6.42 8.74
CA VAL A 62 8.46 7.09 7.46
C VAL A 62 9.49 6.33 6.64
N VAL A 63 9.10 5.94 5.43
CA VAL A 63 9.94 5.18 4.49
C VAL A 63 9.99 5.94 3.17
N PRO A 64 11.17 6.19 2.60
CA PRO A 64 11.26 6.79 1.26
C PRO A 64 10.41 6.02 0.25
N GLN A 65 9.74 6.73 -0.65
CA GLN A 65 8.76 6.15 -1.59
C GLN A 65 9.32 4.94 -2.36
N GLY A 66 10.55 5.06 -2.87
CA GLY A 66 11.21 3.96 -3.58
C GLY A 66 11.44 2.75 -2.68
N ASN A 67 11.95 2.97 -1.46
CA ASN A 67 12.16 1.88 -0.49
C ASN A 67 10.82 1.22 -0.08
N LEU A 68 9.75 2.01 0.09
CA LEU A 68 8.43 1.47 0.38
C LEU A 68 7.95 0.54 -0.73
N ALA A 69 8.05 0.97 -1.99
CA ALA A 69 7.69 0.15 -3.15
C ALA A 69 8.54 -1.12 -3.23
N CYS A 70 9.87 -1.00 -3.10
CA CYS A 70 10.78 -2.13 -3.14
C CYS A 70 10.54 -3.12 -1.99
N ARG A 71 10.28 -2.66 -0.78
CA ARG A 71 9.97 -3.52 0.38
C ARG A 71 8.68 -4.30 0.20
N ILE A 72 7.63 -3.68 -0.36
CA ILE A 72 6.37 -4.35 -0.69
C ILE A 72 6.61 -5.37 -1.81
N GLN A 73 7.30 -4.97 -2.88
CA GLN A 73 7.62 -5.87 -3.99
C GLN A 73 8.46 -7.07 -3.54
N ALA A 74 9.47 -6.84 -2.70
CA ALA A 74 10.30 -7.90 -2.15
C ALA A 74 9.48 -8.95 -1.38
N ALA A 75 8.46 -8.53 -0.64
CA ALA A 75 7.54 -9.45 0.02
C ALA A 75 6.79 -10.34 -0.97
N GLY A 76 6.24 -9.73 -2.04
CA GLY A 76 5.53 -10.46 -3.10
C GLY A 76 6.41 -11.42 -3.89
N MET A 77 7.70 -11.10 -4.04
CA MET A 77 8.69 -11.93 -4.72
C MET A 77 9.35 -12.99 -3.82
N GLY A 78 9.00 -13.03 -2.54
CA GLY A 78 9.60 -13.99 -1.60
C GLY A 78 11.04 -13.68 -1.20
N LEU A 79 11.51 -12.43 -1.41
CA LEU A 79 12.85 -12.00 -1.00
C LEU A 79 12.88 -11.75 0.50
N GLY A 80 13.96 -12.20 1.17
CA GLY A 80 14.12 -12.05 2.61
C GLY A 80 14.57 -10.66 3.04
N ALA A 81 15.32 -9.96 2.20
CA ALA A 81 15.78 -8.59 2.38
C ALA A 81 16.30 -8.03 1.06
N ILE A 82 16.50 -6.72 1.02
CA ILE A 82 17.07 -5.99 -0.12
C ILE A 82 18.05 -4.93 0.36
N TYR A 83 19.07 -4.63 -0.43
CA TYR A 83 19.94 -3.49 -0.21
C TYR A 83 19.53 -2.33 -1.12
N THR A 84 19.34 -1.14 -0.54
CA THR A 84 19.04 0.08 -1.30
C THR A 84 19.99 1.21 -0.93
N PRO A 85 20.40 2.08 -1.86
CA PRO A 85 21.27 3.19 -1.53
C PRO A 85 20.50 4.34 -0.85
N THR A 86 19.17 4.34 -0.95
CA THR A 86 18.34 5.42 -0.44
C THR A 86 18.26 5.37 1.08
N GLY A 87 18.63 6.48 1.70
CA GLY A 87 18.64 6.61 3.16
C GLY A 87 20.00 6.41 3.81
N TYR A 88 21.03 5.92 3.08
CA TYR A 88 22.38 5.81 3.62
C TYR A 88 22.89 7.18 4.09
N GLY A 89 23.57 7.20 5.25
CA GLY A 89 24.10 8.42 5.85
C GLY A 89 23.04 9.36 6.47
N THR A 90 21.80 8.91 6.59
CA THR A 90 20.71 9.66 7.24
C THR A 90 20.16 8.90 8.45
N LEU A 91 19.30 9.55 9.24
CA LEU A 91 18.56 8.93 10.37
C LEU A 91 17.81 7.66 9.96
N LEU A 92 17.46 7.50 8.69
CA LEU A 92 16.75 6.33 8.17
C LEU A 92 17.62 5.07 8.14
N ALA A 93 18.94 5.22 8.18
CA ALA A 93 19.90 4.12 8.24
C ALA A 93 20.28 3.72 9.68
N GLU A 94 19.90 4.51 10.68
CA GLU A 94 20.27 4.21 12.08
C GLU A 94 19.73 2.86 12.53
N GLY A 95 20.61 2.03 13.10
CA GLY A 95 20.27 0.68 13.55
C GLY A 95 20.06 -0.35 12.47
N LYS A 96 20.27 -0.01 11.19
CA LYS A 96 20.20 -0.94 10.06
C LYS A 96 21.60 -1.37 9.61
N GLU A 97 21.71 -2.59 9.11
CA GLU A 97 22.92 -3.06 8.46
C GLU A 97 23.19 -2.22 7.21
N THR A 98 24.47 -1.86 7.03
CA THR A 98 24.95 -1.18 5.83
C THR A 98 26.04 -2.00 5.16
N ARG A 99 26.14 -1.89 3.84
CA ARG A 99 27.14 -2.61 3.05
C ARG A 99 27.59 -1.79 1.86
N GLU A 100 28.90 -1.76 1.64
CA GLU A 100 29.44 -1.26 0.38
C GLU A 100 29.38 -2.38 -0.68
N ILE A 101 28.86 -2.07 -1.86
CA ILE A 101 28.79 -2.94 -3.02
C ILE A 101 29.24 -2.12 -4.22
N ASP A 102 30.31 -2.56 -4.90
CA ASP A 102 30.89 -1.88 -6.08
C ASP A 102 31.16 -0.37 -5.86
N GLY A 103 31.73 -0.03 -4.70
CA GLY A 103 32.10 1.34 -4.35
C GLY A 103 30.91 2.26 -4.01
N LYS A 104 29.73 1.70 -3.77
CA LYS A 104 28.52 2.42 -3.38
C LYS A 104 27.94 1.83 -2.10
N ASP A 105 27.55 2.70 -1.20
CA ASP A 105 26.95 2.32 0.07
C ASP A 105 25.45 2.04 -0.03
N TYR A 106 25.03 1.00 0.69
CA TYR A 106 23.63 0.53 0.73
C TYR A 106 23.18 0.31 2.16
N VAL A 107 21.88 0.37 2.37
CA VAL A 107 21.17 0.06 3.62
C VAL A 107 20.31 -1.17 3.42
N LEU A 108 20.34 -2.10 4.37
CA LEU A 108 19.48 -3.28 4.37
C LEU A 108 18.04 -2.89 4.73
N GLU A 109 17.10 -3.29 3.89
CA GLU A 109 15.67 -3.11 4.11
C GLU A 109 14.94 -4.46 4.10
N TYR A 110 14.04 -4.65 5.06
CA TYR A 110 13.22 -5.86 5.16
C TYR A 110 11.88 -5.69 4.43
N PRO A 111 11.36 -6.78 3.86
CA PRO A 111 10.07 -6.79 3.16
C PRO A 111 8.92 -6.33 4.05
N ILE A 112 7.91 -5.72 3.43
CA ILE A 112 6.62 -5.40 4.07
C ILE A 112 5.59 -6.40 3.55
N ARG A 113 5.25 -7.38 4.38
CA ARG A 113 4.19 -8.34 4.12
C ARG A 113 2.92 -7.95 4.86
N ALA A 114 1.76 -8.19 4.27
CA ALA A 114 0.47 -7.90 4.87
C ALA A 114 -0.43 -9.14 4.91
N ASP A 115 -1.32 -9.21 5.90
CA ASP A 115 -2.36 -10.23 5.94
C ASP A 115 -3.43 -9.91 4.89
N VAL A 116 -3.75 -8.62 4.67
CA VAL A 116 -4.77 -8.16 3.73
C VAL A 116 -4.25 -6.99 2.90
N ALA A 117 -4.45 -7.05 1.58
CA ALA A 117 -4.32 -5.93 0.67
C ALA A 117 -5.69 -5.46 0.19
N LEU A 118 -5.93 -4.15 0.33
CA LEU A 118 -7.07 -3.48 -0.27
C LEU A 118 -6.57 -2.66 -1.46
N ILE A 119 -6.95 -3.03 -2.67
CA ILE A 119 -6.48 -2.37 -3.89
C ILE A 119 -7.64 -1.89 -4.74
N LYS A 120 -7.38 -0.92 -5.61
CA LYS A 120 -8.36 -0.43 -6.60
C LYS A 120 -7.83 -0.68 -7.99
N ALA A 121 -8.68 -1.29 -8.83
CA ALA A 121 -8.42 -1.48 -10.26
C ALA A 121 -9.54 -0.85 -11.09
N HIS A 122 -9.43 -0.90 -12.41
CA HIS A 122 -10.44 -0.37 -13.33
C HIS A 122 -11.49 -1.42 -13.65
N LYS A 123 -11.04 -2.57 -14.15
CA LYS A 123 -11.87 -3.73 -14.47
C LYS A 123 -11.25 -4.99 -13.86
N GLY A 124 -12.09 -5.94 -13.54
CA GLY A 124 -11.67 -7.26 -13.09
C GLY A 124 -12.64 -8.33 -13.58
N ASP A 125 -12.15 -9.53 -13.80
CA ASP A 125 -12.99 -10.69 -14.02
C ASP A 125 -13.19 -11.48 -12.70
N ARG A 126 -14.06 -12.49 -12.75
CA ARG A 126 -14.37 -13.32 -11.56
C ARG A 126 -13.18 -14.18 -11.08
N TRP A 127 -12.14 -14.35 -11.89
CA TRP A 127 -10.91 -15.03 -11.49
C TRP A 127 -9.88 -14.11 -10.85
N GLY A 128 -10.17 -12.80 -10.79
CA GLY A 128 -9.29 -11.83 -10.17
C GLY A 128 -8.24 -11.23 -11.11
N ASN A 129 -8.32 -11.46 -12.41
CA ASN A 129 -7.47 -10.76 -13.36
C ASN A 129 -7.87 -9.29 -13.39
N LEU A 130 -6.89 -8.38 -13.27
CA LEU A 130 -7.15 -6.95 -13.13
C LEU A 130 -6.47 -6.12 -14.22
N VAL A 131 -7.25 -5.14 -14.70
CA VAL A 131 -6.79 -4.05 -15.57
C VAL A 131 -6.90 -2.73 -14.85
N TYR A 132 -5.91 -1.87 -15.02
CA TYR A 132 -5.85 -0.57 -14.35
C TYR A 132 -6.03 0.57 -15.34
N ASN A 133 -6.57 1.68 -14.87
CA ASN A 133 -6.66 2.91 -15.63
C ASN A 133 -5.55 3.87 -15.20
N LYS A 134 -4.75 4.35 -16.15
CA LYS A 134 -3.68 5.34 -15.96
C LYS A 134 -2.73 4.95 -14.81
N SER A 135 -2.45 5.90 -13.90
CA SER A 135 -1.53 5.73 -12.78
C SER A 135 -2.04 4.79 -11.66
N ALA A 136 -3.28 4.32 -11.71
CA ALA A 136 -3.82 3.38 -10.73
C ALA A 136 -3.04 2.05 -10.67
N ARG A 137 -2.30 1.70 -11.74
CA ARG A 137 -1.39 0.55 -11.79
C ARG A 137 -0.11 0.69 -10.95
N ASN A 138 0.07 1.80 -10.23
CA ASN A 138 1.30 2.13 -9.52
C ASN A 138 1.63 1.10 -8.40
N PHE A 139 0.89 1.12 -7.30
CA PHE A 139 1.11 0.21 -6.15
C PHE A 139 0.22 -1.03 -6.16
N GLY A 140 -0.93 -0.98 -6.84
CA GLY A 140 -1.92 -2.08 -6.83
C GLY A 140 -1.30 -3.46 -7.10
N PRO A 141 -0.54 -3.65 -8.19
CA PRO A 141 0.04 -4.95 -8.52
C PRO A 141 0.99 -5.49 -7.46
N ILE A 142 1.93 -4.68 -6.96
CA ILE A 142 2.90 -5.13 -5.95
C ILE A 142 2.24 -5.38 -4.59
N MET A 143 1.20 -4.63 -4.24
CA MET A 143 0.43 -4.85 -3.01
C MET A 143 -0.35 -6.16 -3.07
N ALA A 144 -0.94 -6.50 -4.22
CA ALA A 144 -1.64 -7.76 -4.41
C ALA A 144 -0.71 -8.96 -4.18
N MET A 145 0.52 -8.89 -4.65
CA MET A 145 1.51 -9.96 -4.48
C MET A 145 2.03 -10.08 -3.03
N ALA A 146 1.99 -9.01 -2.26
CA ALA A 146 2.60 -8.93 -0.92
C ALA A 146 1.67 -9.32 0.23
N ALA A 147 0.42 -9.68 -0.06
CA ALA A 147 -0.58 -10.02 0.95
C ALA A 147 -1.02 -11.48 0.87
N ASP A 148 -1.49 -12.01 2.00
CA ASP A 148 -2.07 -13.34 2.07
C ASP A 148 -3.51 -13.34 1.49
N LEU A 149 -4.25 -12.23 1.63
CA LEU A 149 -5.59 -12.01 1.09
C LEU A 149 -5.65 -10.67 0.37
N THR A 150 -6.01 -10.68 -0.90
CA THR A 150 -6.21 -9.44 -1.69
C THR A 150 -7.68 -9.26 -2.05
N ILE A 151 -8.21 -8.09 -1.70
CA ILE A 151 -9.54 -7.64 -2.08
C ILE A 151 -9.39 -6.47 -3.05
N ALA A 152 -9.87 -6.66 -4.28
CA ALA A 152 -9.81 -5.65 -5.32
C ALA A 152 -11.16 -4.98 -5.53
N GLN A 153 -11.22 -3.68 -5.29
CA GLN A 153 -12.34 -2.85 -5.71
C GLN A 153 -12.18 -2.51 -7.19
N VAL A 154 -13.20 -2.74 -8.00
CA VAL A 154 -13.22 -2.40 -9.43
C VAL A 154 -14.43 -1.53 -9.78
N ASN A 155 -14.34 -0.79 -10.88
CA ASN A 155 -15.48 -0.04 -11.40
C ASN A 155 -16.44 -0.96 -12.18
N GLU A 156 -15.91 -2.06 -12.74
CA GLU A 156 -16.67 -2.99 -13.58
C GLU A 156 -16.11 -4.41 -13.40
N VAL A 157 -17.01 -5.34 -13.11
CA VAL A 157 -16.71 -6.78 -13.22
C VAL A 157 -17.17 -7.25 -14.59
N VAL A 158 -16.27 -7.89 -15.33
CA VAL A 158 -16.52 -8.39 -16.68
C VAL A 158 -16.54 -9.91 -16.71
N GLU A 159 -17.13 -10.49 -17.75
CA GLU A 159 -17.12 -11.94 -17.96
C GLU A 159 -15.73 -12.47 -18.34
N LEU A 160 -15.52 -13.76 -18.10
CA LEU A 160 -14.27 -14.42 -18.49
C LEU A 160 -14.07 -14.35 -20.00
N GLY A 161 -12.86 -13.92 -20.40
CA GLY A 161 -12.49 -13.77 -21.81
C GLY A 161 -12.78 -12.39 -22.40
N GLU A 162 -13.44 -11.49 -21.65
CA GLU A 162 -13.64 -10.11 -22.11
C GLU A 162 -12.43 -9.20 -21.87
N LEU A 163 -11.56 -9.55 -20.92
CA LEU A 163 -10.28 -8.85 -20.77
C LEU A 163 -9.30 -9.35 -21.83
N ASP A 164 -8.73 -8.42 -22.58
CA ASP A 164 -7.57 -8.73 -23.42
C ASP A 164 -6.42 -9.22 -22.52
N PRO A 165 -5.91 -10.45 -22.70
CA PRO A 165 -4.85 -11.00 -21.88
C PRO A 165 -3.57 -10.16 -21.91
N GLU A 166 -3.29 -9.44 -22.98
CA GLU A 166 -2.10 -8.60 -23.10
C GLU A 166 -2.15 -7.33 -22.24
N VAL A 167 -3.35 -6.92 -21.78
CA VAL A 167 -3.49 -5.74 -20.90
C VAL A 167 -3.69 -6.09 -19.43
N ILE A 168 -3.75 -7.37 -19.07
CA ILE A 168 -3.83 -7.81 -17.67
C ILE A 168 -2.52 -7.48 -16.97
N VAL A 169 -2.60 -6.68 -15.91
CA VAL A 169 -1.43 -6.24 -15.14
C VAL A 169 -1.28 -7.03 -13.84
N THR A 170 -2.39 -7.38 -13.19
CA THR A 170 -2.38 -8.26 -12.01
C THR A 170 -3.09 -9.56 -12.35
N PRO A 171 -2.35 -10.67 -12.41
CA PRO A 171 -2.95 -11.99 -12.60
C PRO A 171 -3.85 -12.40 -11.42
N GLY A 172 -4.92 -13.13 -11.72
CA GLY A 172 -5.90 -13.55 -10.74
C GLY A 172 -5.36 -14.39 -9.59
N ILE A 173 -4.22 -15.06 -9.75
CA ILE A 173 -3.57 -15.85 -8.69
C ILE A 173 -3.25 -15.02 -7.42
N PHE A 174 -3.17 -13.70 -7.56
CA PHE A 174 -2.88 -12.78 -6.44
C PHE A 174 -4.13 -12.11 -5.86
N VAL A 175 -5.34 -12.41 -6.39
CA VAL A 175 -6.57 -11.71 -6.01
C VAL A 175 -7.64 -12.72 -5.63
N GLN A 176 -8.08 -12.70 -4.38
CA GLN A 176 -9.08 -13.63 -3.86
C GLN A 176 -10.52 -13.09 -3.97
N HIS A 177 -10.68 -11.75 -3.94
CA HIS A 177 -12.00 -11.14 -4.05
C HIS A 177 -11.98 -9.94 -4.98
N VAL A 178 -12.97 -9.89 -5.89
CA VAL A 178 -13.24 -8.74 -6.76
C VAL A 178 -14.62 -8.19 -6.41
N ILE A 179 -14.69 -6.90 -6.10
CA ILE A 179 -15.91 -6.21 -5.66
C ILE A 179 -16.15 -5.03 -6.60
N ALA A 180 -17.28 -5.02 -7.30
CA ALA A 180 -17.75 -3.85 -8.02
C ALA A 180 -18.32 -2.83 -7.04
N ILE A 181 -17.94 -1.58 -7.20
CA ILE A 181 -18.55 -0.46 -6.46
C ILE A 181 -19.06 0.53 -7.50
N ASP A 182 -20.35 0.84 -7.42
CA ASP A 182 -20.99 1.80 -8.29
C ASP A 182 -20.30 3.16 -8.22
N SER A 183 -20.14 3.78 -9.38
CA SER A 183 -19.52 5.10 -9.51
C SER A 183 -20.23 6.20 -8.70
N ASN A 184 -21.50 5.99 -8.34
CA ASN A 184 -22.29 6.88 -7.51
C ASN A 184 -21.84 6.87 -6.04
N ASP A 185 -21.32 5.75 -5.52
CA ASP A 185 -20.81 5.68 -4.14
C ASP A 185 -19.47 6.41 -3.97
N ASN A 186 -18.73 6.63 -5.06
CA ASN A 186 -17.49 7.41 -5.04
C ASN A 186 -17.72 8.93 -5.05
N ASN A 187 -18.92 9.42 -5.41
CA ASN A 187 -19.24 10.85 -5.49
C ASN A 187 -19.64 11.46 -4.14
N THR A 188 -20.04 10.68 -3.17
CA THR A 188 -20.32 11.18 -1.81
C THR A 188 -19.08 11.60 -1.03
N ALA A 189 -17.88 11.27 -1.53
CA ALA A 189 -16.60 11.63 -0.92
C ALA A 189 -15.92 12.86 -1.58
N GLN A 190 -16.49 13.41 -2.67
CA GLN A 190 -15.87 14.52 -3.41
C GLN A 190 -16.70 15.83 -3.42
N THR A 191 -17.86 15.85 -2.78
CA THR A 191 -18.70 17.06 -2.70
C THR A 191 -18.97 17.44 -1.26
N THR A 192 -18.00 18.02 -0.62
CA THR A 192 -18.14 19.15 0.36
C THR A 192 -16.78 19.77 0.60
#